data_0cdbfc0cbf133d5a9d41e460f16313b1
#
_entry.id   0cdbfc0cbf133d5a9d41e460f16313b1
#
_cell.length_a   1.000
_cell.length_b   1.000
_cell.length_c   1.000
_cell.angle_alpha   90.00
_cell.angle_beta   90.00
_cell.angle_gamma   90.00
#
_symmetry.space_group_name_H-M   'P 1'
#
loop_
_entity.id
_entity.type
_entity.pdbx_description
1 polymer ?
#
loop_
_entity_poly.entity_id
_entity_poly.type
_entity_poly.pdbx_seq_one_letter_code
_entity_poly.pdbx_strand_id
1 'polypeptide(L)'
;MRNVLLGILKSYSHKAILQARSQLSLTQAQMADRLSMDTRSYVYLEHGETCCSTLTLALFLIYCCPDPVKFLKELRTAFQTTRKAAA
;
A
#
# COMPACT_ATOMS: atom_id res chain seq x y z
N MET A 1 13.44 7.50 12.93
CA MET A 1 12.82 8.02 11.69
C MET A 1 12.37 6.89 10.74
N ARG A 2 13.21 5.90 10.47
CA ARG A 2 12.85 4.79 9.56
C ARG A 2 11.56 4.07 9.98
N ASN A 3 11.42 3.74 11.27
CA ASN A 3 10.22 3.07 11.76
C ASN A 3 8.95 3.91 11.64
N VAL A 4 9.08 5.23 11.79
CA VAL A 4 7.96 6.15 11.62
C VAL A 4 7.54 6.18 10.15
N LEU A 5 8.49 6.24 9.23
CA LEU A 5 8.20 6.23 7.78
C LEU A 5 7.57 4.90 7.35
N LEU A 6 8.02 3.78 7.92
CA LEU A 6 7.40 2.47 7.66
C LEU A 6 5.94 2.44 8.13
N GLY A 7 5.64 3.05 9.27
CA GLY A 7 4.27 3.16 9.77
C GLY A 7 3.38 3.97 8.84
N ILE A 8 3.92 5.06 8.29
CA ILE A 8 3.21 5.89 7.31
C ILE A 8 2.95 5.10 6.03
N LEU A 9 3.97 4.42 5.51
CA LEU A 9 3.82 3.58 4.32
C LEU A 9 2.77 2.50 4.53
N LYS A 10 2.81 1.83 5.66
CA LYS A 10 1.83 0.80 6.03
C LYS A 10 0.41 1.36 6.04
N SER A 11 0.21 2.53 6.65
CA SER A 11 -1.09 3.18 6.73
C SER A 11 -1.64 3.56 5.36
N TYR A 12 -0.82 4.19 4.52
CA TYR A 12 -1.24 4.61 3.18
C TYR A 12 -1.46 3.42 2.25
N SER A 13 -0.57 2.43 2.30
CA SER A 13 -0.64 1.30 1.38
C SER A 13 -1.85 0.41 1.64
N HIS A 14 -2.17 0.09 2.91
CA HIS A 14 -3.32 -0.77 3.16
C HIS A 14 -4.63 -0.13 2.75
N LYS A 15 -4.77 1.18 2.95
CA LYS A 15 -5.97 1.92 2.50
C LYS A 15 -6.08 1.96 0.99
N ALA A 16 -4.97 2.23 0.30
CA ALA A 16 -4.93 2.30 -1.15
C ALA A 16 -5.23 0.93 -1.77
N ILE A 17 -4.69 -0.13 -1.21
CA ILE A 17 -4.91 -1.50 -1.68
C ILE A 17 -6.38 -1.89 -1.52
N LEU A 18 -6.98 -1.62 -0.37
CA LEU A 18 -8.39 -1.90 -0.12
C LEU A 18 -9.29 -1.12 -1.08
N GLN A 19 -9.01 0.16 -1.28
CA GLN A 19 -9.75 1.02 -2.18
C GLN A 19 -9.66 0.54 -3.62
N ALA A 20 -8.46 0.16 -4.07
CA ALA A 20 -8.25 -0.36 -5.43
C ALA A 20 -9.01 -1.67 -5.63
N ARG A 21 -8.99 -2.57 -4.64
CA ARG A 21 -9.74 -3.82 -4.73
C ARG A 21 -11.24 -3.56 -4.88
N SER A 22 -11.78 -2.63 -4.09
CA SER A 22 -13.19 -2.24 -4.20
C SER A 22 -13.52 -1.66 -5.57
N GLN A 23 -12.68 -0.78 -6.09
CA GLN A 23 -12.89 -0.15 -7.40
C GLN A 23 -12.82 -1.16 -8.54
N LEU A 24 -11.96 -2.18 -8.42
CA LEU A 24 -11.83 -3.24 -9.42
C LEU A 24 -12.85 -4.36 -9.23
N SER A 25 -13.65 -4.30 -8.17
CA SER A 25 -14.66 -5.33 -7.83
C SER A 25 -14.04 -6.73 -7.72
N LEU A 26 -12.86 -6.81 -7.12
CA LEU A 26 -12.15 -8.08 -6.94
C LEU A 26 -12.38 -8.67 -5.56
N THR A 27 -12.36 -10.00 -5.47
CA THR A 27 -12.32 -10.69 -4.19
C THR A 27 -10.90 -10.58 -3.59
N GLN A 28 -10.76 -10.90 -2.31
CA GLN A 28 -9.45 -10.95 -1.67
C GLN A 28 -8.52 -11.95 -2.37
N ALA A 29 -9.03 -13.11 -2.75
CA ALA A 29 -8.24 -14.12 -3.45
C ALA A 29 -7.77 -13.63 -4.81
N GLN A 30 -8.62 -12.93 -5.55
CA GLN A 30 -8.27 -12.36 -6.87
C GLN A 30 -7.22 -11.27 -6.74
N MET A 31 -7.35 -10.41 -5.73
CA MET A 31 -6.37 -9.36 -5.51
C MET A 31 -5.02 -9.93 -5.09
N ALA A 32 -5.04 -10.94 -4.21
CA ALA A 32 -3.82 -11.66 -3.81
C ALA A 32 -3.10 -12.25 -5.02
N ASP A 33 -3.86 -12.85 -5.93
CA ASP A 33 -3.30 -13.42 -7.15
C ASP A 33 -2.61 -12.35 -8.01
N ARG A 34 -3.22 -11.20 -8.15
CA ARG A 34 -2.61 -10.08 -8.90
C ARG A 34 -1.32 -9.57 -8.27
N LEU A 35 -1.21 -9.67 -6.94
CA LEU A 35 -0.01 -9.28 -6.21
C LEU A 35 0.96 -10.45 -6.02
N SER A 36 0.69 -11.59 -6.64
CA SER A 36 1.54 -12.80 -6.60
C SER A 36 1.83 -13.25 -5.17
N MET A 37 0.79 -13.26 -4.33
CA MET A 37 0.90 -13.68 -2.95
C MET A 37 -0.28 -14.58 -2.56
N ASP A 38 -0.13 -15.31 -1.46
CA ASP A 38 -1.24 -16.12 -0.96
C ASP A 38 -2.32 -15.25 -0.31
N THR A 39 -3.55 -15.75 -0.28
CA THR A 39 -4.69 -14.99 0.22
C THR A 39 -4.52 -14.63 1.68
N ARG A 40 -3.97 -15.50 2.49
CA ARG A 40 -3.77 -15.26 3.92
C ARG A 40 -2.84 -14.07 4.18
N SER A 41 -1.71 -14.02 3.49
CA SER A 41 -0.77 -12.90 3.58
C SER A 41 -1.40 -11.61 3.07
N TYR A 42 -2.20 -11.71 2.02
CA TYR A 42 -2.91 -10.55 1.48
C TYR A 42 -3.91 -9.98 2.50
N VAL A 43 -4.64 -10.83 3.22
CA VAL A 43 -5.62 -10.38 4.23
C VAL A 43 -4.92 -9.55 5.32
N TYR A 44 -3.75 -9.99 5.79
CA TYR A 44 -2.98 -9.22 6.76
C TYR A 44 -2.53 -7.87 6.20
N LEU A 45 -2.11 -7.85 4.94
CA LEU A 45 -1.71 -6.61 4.26
C LEU A 45 -2.89 -5.64 4.13
N GLU A 46 -4.04 -6.13 3.71
CA GLU A 46 -5.26 -5.32 3.54
C GLU A 46 -5.76 -4.74 4.87
N HIS A 47 -5.60 -5.47 5.97
CA HIS A 47 -6.02 -5.01 7.29
C HIS A 47 -4.99 -4.10 7.96
N GLY A 48 -3.84 -3.86 7.31
CA GLY A 48 -2.81 -3.00 7.87
C GLY A 48 -1.98 -3.65 8.95
N GLU A 49 -2.00 -4.99 9.07
CA GLU A 49 -1.21 -5.72 10.06
C GLU A 49 0.23 -5.91 9.63
N THR A 50 0.48 -5.92 8.32
CA THR A 50 1.83 -6.03 7.76
C THR A 50 2.08 -4.90 6.77
N CYS A 51 3.34 -4.52 6.61
CA CYS A 51 3.74 -3.55 5.58
C CYS A 51 4.03 -4.29 4.28
N CYS A 52 3.72 -3.65 3.15
CA CYS A 52 4.03 -4.22 1.84
C CYS A 52 5.53 -4.30 1.63
N SER A 53 5.99 -5.41 1.02
CA SER A 53 7.35 -5.53 0.54
C SER A 53 7.55 -4.66 -0.70
N THR A 54 8.81 -4.46 -1.08
CA THR A 54 9.14 -3.73 -2.31
C THR A 54 8.47 -4.35 -3.54
N LEU A 55 8.50 -5.68 -3.66
CA LEU A 55 7.86 -6.37 -4.77
C LEU A 55 6.34 -6.15 -4.77
N THR A 56 5.70 -6.30 -3.61
CA THR A 56 4.25 -6.10 -3.49
C THR A 56 3.87 -4.68 -3.87
N LEU A 57 4.61 -3.69 -3.39
CA LEU A 57 4.35 -2.29 -3.73
C LEU A 57 4.48 -2.05 -5.22
N ALA A 58 5.54 -2.58 -5.85
CA ALA A 58 5.75 -2.44 -7.29
C ALA A 58 4.62 -3.06 -8.08
N LEU A 59 4.21 -4.28 -7.74
CA LEU A 59 3.11 -4.97 -8.41
C LEU A 59 1.78 -4.22 -8.24
N PHE A 60 1.55 -3.68 -7.05
CA PHE A 60 0.36 -2.87 -6.79
C PHE A 60 0.32 -1.63 -7.68
N LEU A 61 1.41 -0.88 -7.73
CA LEU A 61 1.48 0.36 -8.52
C LEU A 61 1.36 0.10 -10.03
N ILE A 62 1.92 -1.01 -10.51
CA ILE A 62 1.92 -1.34 -11.94
C ILE A 62 0.57 -1.90 -12.39
N TYR A 63 -0.04 -2.81 -11.62
CA TYR A 63 -1.17 -3.60 -12.09
C TYR A 63 -2.50 -3.29 -11.42
N CYS A 64 -2.51 -2.68 -10.26
CA CYS A 64 -3.72 -2.55 -9.45
C CYS A 64 -4.10 -1.12 -9.13
N CYS A 65 -3.12 -0.22 -8.99
CA CYS A 65 -3.38 1.15 -8.57
C CYS A 65 -3.95 1.96 -9.73
N PRO A 66 -5.15 2.55 -9.59
CA PRO A 66 -5.75 3.35 -10.67
C PRO A 66 -4.99 4.64 -10.95
N ASP A 67 -4.35 5.23 -9.95
CA ASP A 67 -3.56 6.45 -10.11
C ASP A 67 -2.28 6.35 -9.25
N PRO A 68 -1.25 5.69 -9.76
CA PRO A 68 0.00 5.52 -9.00
C PRO A 68 0.72 6.85 -8.73
N VAL A 69 0.60 7.82 -9.60
CA VAL A 69 1.22 9.14 -9.41
C VAL A 69 0.59 9.85 -8.21
N LYS A 70 -0.73 9.82 -8.11
CA LYS A 70 -1.45 10.41 -6.97
C LYS A 70 -1.04 9.74 -5.66
N PHE A 71 -0.98 8.41 -5.64
CA PHE A 71 -0.56 7.66 -4.47
C PHE A 71 0.85 8.07 -4.02
N LEU A 72 1.80 8.14 -4.97
CA LEU A 72 3.18 8.52 -4.66
C LEU A 72 3.30 9.96 -4.20
N LYS A 73 2.52 10.88 -4.77
CA LYS A 73 2.52 12.29 -4.33
C LYS A 73 1.99 12.44 -2.90
N GLU A 74 0.92 11.74 -2.56
CA GLU A 74 0.36 11.76 -1.21
C GLU A 74 1.34 11.17 -0.20
N LEU A 75 1.96 10.06 -0.54
CA LEU A 75 2.96 9.42 0.30
C LEU A 75 4.18 10.32 0.50
N ARG A 76 4.64 10.95 -0.57
CA ARG A 76 5.76 11.91 -0.52
C ARG A 76 5.45 13.07 0.42
N THR A 77 4.26 13.64 0.32
CA THR A 77 3.83 14.74 1.19
C THR A 77 3.84 14.31 2.65
N ALA A 78 3.30 13.13 2.96
CA ALA A 78 3.28 12.60 4.32
C ALA A 78 4.69 12.39 4.86
N PHE A 79 5.60 11.86 4.05
CA PHE A 79 6.99 11.66 4.44
C PHE A 79 7.70 13.00 4.70
N GLN A 80 7.52 13.97 3.81
CA GLN A 80 8.16 15.29 3.95
C GLN A 80 7.65 16.03 5.19
N THR A 81 6.36 15.99 5.45
CA THR A 81 5.77 16.60 6.63
C THR A 81 6.35 16.00 7.91
N THR A 82 6.46 14.68 7.96
CA THR A 82 7.03 13.97 9.10
C THR A 82 8.50 14.32 9.31
N ARG A 83 9.29 14.37 8.24
CA ARG A 83 10.72 14.76 8.31
C ARG A 83 10.90 16.20 8.80
N LYS A 84 10.06 17.11 8.34
CA LYS A 84 10.10 18.51 8.81
C LYS A 84 9.80 18.62 10.30
N ALA A 85 8.79 17.88 10.77
CA ALA A 85 8.42 17.89 12.18
C ALA A 85 9.52 17.29 13.07
N ALA A 86 10.32 16.36 12.54
CA ALA A 86 11.41 15.71 13.26
C ALA A 86 12.72 16.53 13.21
N ALA A 87 12.84 17.45 12.29
CA ALA A 87 14.02 18.33 12.18
C ALA A 87 13.99 19.54 13.17
#